data_b41d8d05bfd7e8ca9bc282816eb07e81
#
_entry.id   b41d8d05bfd7e8ca9bc282816eb07e81
#
_cell.length_a   1.000
_cell.length_b   1.000
_cell.length_c   1.000
_cell.angle_alpha   90.00
_cell.angle_beta   90.00
_cell.angle_gamma   90.00
#
_symmetry.space_group_name_H-M   'P 1'
#
loop_
_entity.id
_entity.type
_entity.pdbx_description
1 polymer ?
#
loop_
_entity_poly.entity_id
_entity_poly.type
_entity_poly.pdbx_seq_one_letter_code
_entity_poly.pdbx_strand_id
1 'polypeptide(L)'
;MDNKIVLHLPQEDDTVPHQTRIPTHHALQWSPRYTLEEPLKPLVKVFMTQNAYIRAVAHGGSDLDNEVGGWMAGKYCYDQEAQEYFLIIDTILAAPYTDQGAAHLTFTSDSQIALFDFLEHYYPEKQLVGWYHTHPRMGVFFSSWDEWLHKNFFPKPWQVALVIEPHSSTGGFFIRQKNGVLDTRVYFGFHELINKNTQSKVFWKNLEPKRDMNTRETEVLVV
;
A
#
# COMPACT_ATOMS: atom_id res chain seq x y z
N MET A 1 23.64 -1.51 33.76
CA MET A 1 22.19 -1.51 34.00
C MET A 1 21.55 -1.44 32.64
N ASP A 2 21.17 -2.61 32.13
CA ASP A 2 20.54 -2.70 30.81
C ASP A 2 19.09 -2.19 30.90
N ASN A 3 18.85 -0.98 30.46
CA ASN A 3 17.51 -0.47 30.23
C ASN A 3 16.92 -1.18 28.98
N LYS A 4 16.31 -2.35 29.18
CA LYS A 4 15.41 -2.92 28.20
C LYS A 4 14.18 -2.01 28.11
N ILE A 5 14.11 -1.21 27.07
CA ILE A 5 12.86 -0.55 26.69
C ILE A 5 11.91 -1.66 26.22
N VAL A 6 10.99 -2.06 27.07
CA VAL A 6 9.87 -2.92 26.68
C VAL A 6 8.87 -2.01 25.99
N LEU A 7 8.92 -2.00 24.66
CA LEU A 7 7.86 -1.39 23.85
C LEU A 7 6.56 -2.18 24.13
N HIS A 8 5.66 -1.59 24.87
CA HIS A 8 4.28 -2.03 24.94
C HIS A 8 3.65 -1.66 23.59
N LEU A 9 3.76 -2.56 22.63
CA LEU A 9 2.90 -2.49 21.45
C LEU A 9 1.45 -2.64 21.93
N PRO A 10 0.51 -1.85 21.44
CA PRO A 10 -0.89 -2.04 21.75
C PRO A 10 -1.28 -3.47 21.34
N GLN A 11 -1.46 -4.33 22.31
CA GLN A 11 -1.91 -5.71 22.13
C GLN A 11 -3.43 -5.75 22.24
N GLU A 12 -4.16 -5.02 21.42
CA GLU A 12 -5.59 -5.27 21.30
C GLU A 12 -6.07 -5.04 19.86
N ASP A 13 -6.53 -6.12 19.27
CA ASP A 13 -7.49 -6.27 18.17
C ASP A 13 -7.20 -5.68 16.77
N ASP A 14 -6.02 -5.23 16.49
CA ASP A 14 -5.58 -4.85 15.13
C ASP A 14 -5.61 -6.01 14.12
N THR A 15 -5.93 -7.22 14.55
CA THR A 15 -6.02 -8.41 13.69
C THR A 15 -7.43 -8.71 13.22
N VAL A 16 -8.44 -8.09 13.84
CA VAL A 16 -9.84 -8.29 13.45
C VAL A 16 -10.20 -7.35 12.31
N PRO A 17 -10.60 -7.88 11.15
CA PRO A 17 -10.96 -7.05 10.01
C PRO A 17 -12.31 -6.35 10.26
N HIS A 18 -12.43 -5.11 9.80
CA HIS A 18 -13.71 -4.42 9.73
C HIS A 18 -14.64 -5.13 8.77
N GLN A 19 -15.83 -5.50 9.23
CA GLN A 19 -16.85 -6.12 8.40
C GLN A 19 -17.50 -5.06 7.52
N THR A 20 -17.23 -5.10 6.21
CA THR A 20 -17.80 -4.15 5.25
C THR A 20 -17.75 -4.69 3.84
N ARG A 21 -18.54 -4.13 2.94
CA ARG A 21 -18.58 -4.52 1.54
C ARG A 21 -17.37 -3.96 0.80
N ILE A 22 -16.84 -4.78 -0.10
CA ILE A 22 -15.75 -4.38 -0.98
C ILE A 22 -16.21 -3.28 -1.95
N PRO A 23 -15.53 -2.13 -2.05
CA PRO A 23 -16.01 -0.96 -2.76
C PRO A 23 -15.72 -1.00 -4.29
N THR A 24 -15.97 -2.13 -4.95
CA THR A 24 -15.66 -2.31 -6.39
C THR A 24 -16.38 -1.33 -7.30
N HIS A 25 -17.63 -0.95 -6.97
CA HIS A 25 -18.42 0.01 -7.77
C HIS A 25 -17.90 1.46 -7.72
N HIS A 26 -16.98 1.73 -6.80
CA HIS A 26 -16.34 3.03 -6.60
C HIS A 26 -14.83 2.95 -6.81
N ALA A 27 -14.38 2.01 -7.63
CA ALA A 27 -12.96 1.80 -7.83
C ALA A 27 -12.63 1.52 -9.30
N LEU A 28 -11.47 2.02 -9.72
CA LEU A 28 -10.84 1.67 -10.99
C LEU A 28 -9.66 0.75 -10.68
N GLN A 29 -9.71 -0.47 -11.22
CA GLN A 29 -8.62 -1.42 -11.04
C GLN A 29 -7.44 -1.04 -11.94
N TRP A 30 -6.27 -0.95 -11.36
CA TRP A 30 -4.99 -0.81 -12.04
C TRP A 30 -4.22 -2.12 -11.93
N SER A 31 -3.81 -2.68 -13.04
CA SER A 31 -3.10 -3.97 -13.10
C SER A 31 -1.74 -3.81 -13.75
N PRO A 32 -0.75 -4.62 -13.37
CA PRO A 32 0.54 -4.64 -14.04
C PRO A 32 0.38 -4.95 -15.54
N ARG A 33 1.23 -4.34 -16.36
CA ARG A 33 1.25 -4.58 -17.82
C ARG A 33 1.92 -5.89 -18.23
N TYR A 34 2.59 -6.56 -17.30
CA TYR A 34 3.13 -7.89 -17.57
C TYR A 34 2.08 -8.98 -17.36
N THR A 35 2.25 -10.08 -18.08
CA THR A 35 1.42 -11.28 -17.94
C THR A 35 2.28 -12.39 -17.32
N LEU A 36 1.74 -13.05 -16.32
CA LEU A 36 2.34 -14.25 -15.73
C LEU A 36 1.66 -15.50 -16.34
N GLU A 37 2.43 -16.58 -16.50
CA GLU A 37 1.89 -17.88 -16.94
C GLU A 37 0.82 -18.39 -15.95
N GLU A 38 1.12 -18.25 -14.65
CA GLU A 38 0.16 -18.52 -13.58
C GLU A 38 -0.18 -17.23 -12.81
N PRO A 39 -1.46 -16.86 -12.74
CA PRO A 39 -1.88 -15.68 -11.98
C PRO A 39 -1.60 -15.84 -10.49
N LEU A 40 -0.87 -14.92 -9.93
CA LEU A 40 -0.67 -14.86 -8.49
C LEU A 40 -1.97 -14.46 -7.78
N LYS A 41 -2.20 -15.06 -6.61
CA LYS A 41 -3.38 -14.78 -5.79
C LYS A 41 -2.97 -14.02 -4.54
N PRO A 42 -3.09 -12.69 -4.54
CA PRO A 42 -2.76 -11.89 -3.37
C PRO A 42 -3.68 -12.25 -2.20
N LEU A 43 -3.15 -12.19 -0.98
CA LEU A 43 -3.90 -12.45 0.25
C LEU A 43 -4.99 -11.40 0.47
N VAL A 44 -4.71 -10.15 0.12
CA VAL A 44 -5.63 -9.02 0.25
C VAL A 44 -5.68 -8.22 -1.06
N LYS A 45 -6.85 -7.64 -1.36
CA LYS A 45 -6.95 -6.61 -2.39
C LYS A 45 -6.60 -5.25 -1.77
N VAL A 46 -5.93 -4.40 -2.53
CA VAL A 46 -5.57 -3.05 -2.08
C VAL A 46 -6.47 -2.03 -2.76
N PHE A 47 -7.16 -1.23 -1.96
CA PHE A 47 -7.89 -0.04 -2.35
C PHE A 47 -7.17 1.18 -1.81
N MET A 48 -6.95 2.18 -2.64
CA MET A 48 -6.23 3.39 -2.27
C MET A 48 -7.00 4.63 -2.71
N THR A 49 -7.16 5.59 -1.81
CA THR A 49 -7.78 6.87 -2.16
C THR A 49 -6.87 7.68 -3.07
N GLN A 50 -7.45 8.53 -3.92
CA GLN A 50 -6.67 9.43 -4.78
C GLN A 50 -5.75 10.33 -3.99
N ASN A 51 -6.21 10.81 -2.84
CA ASN A 51 -5.39 11.66 -1.96
C ASN A 51 -4.17 10.92 -1.40
N ALA A 52 -4.36 9.67 -0.95
CA ALA A 52 -3.24 8.84 -0.50
C ALA A 52 -2.25 8.58 -1.63
N TYR A 53 -2.72 8.24 -2.83
CA TYR A 53 -1.86 8.06 -4.00
C TYR A 53 -1.04 9.32 -4.31
N ILE A 54 -1.70 10.48 -4.40
CA ILE A 54 -1.03 11.76 -4.68
C ILE A 54 0.03 12.07 -3.63
N ARG A 55 -0.29 11.87 -2.35
CA ARG A 55 0.66 12.11 -1.25
C ARG A 55 1.86 11.18 -1.30
N ALA A 56 1.67 9.88 -1.57
CA ALA A 56 2.77 8.92 -1.70
C ALA A 56 3.70 9.30 -2.86
N VAL A 57 3.13 9.65 -4.02
CA VAL A 57 3.89 10.06 -5.20
C VAL A 57 4.60 11.39 -4.98
N ALA A 58 3.93 12.38 -4.37
CA ALA A 58 4.53 13.68 -4.09
C ALA A 58 5.71 13.57 -3.12
N HIS A 59 5.57 12.78 -2.04
CA HIS A 59 6.67 12.52 -1.12
C HIS A 59 7.78 11.69 -1.80
N GLY A 60 7.43 10.68 -2.60
CA GLY A 60 8.40 9.90 -3.37
C GLY A 60 9.20 10.73 -4.37
N GLY A 61 8.66 11.85 -4.85
CA GLY A 61 9.36 12.81 -5.71
C GLY A 61 10.12 13.91 -4.96
N SER A 62 10.12 13.93 -3.63
CA SER A 62 10.79 14.97 -2.84
C SER A 62 12.32 14.83 -2.81
N ASP A 63 12.83 13.62 -2.98
CA ASP A 63 14.25 13.33 -3.18
C ASP A 63 14.37 12.30 -4.32
N LEU A 64 15.13 12.66 -5.35
CA LEU A 64 15.32 11.83 -6.54
C LEU A 64 16.65 11.07 -6.53
N ASP A 65 17.49 11.32 -5.54
CA ASP A 65 18.81 10.71 -5.43
C ASP A 65 18.90 9.72 -4.26
N ASN A 66 18.11 9.92 -3.22
CA ASN A 66 18.04 9.04 -2.06
C ASN A 66 16.66 8.41 -1.92
N GLU A 67 16.61 7.25 -1.27
CA GLU A 67 15.35 6.61 -0.92
C GLU A 67 14.63 7.43 0.15
N VAL A 68 13.36 7.69 -0.06
CA VAL A 68 12.44 8.24 0.92
C VAL A 68 11.30 7.27 1.15
N GLY A 69 10.68 7.33 2.32
CA GLY A 69 9.58 6.43 2.61
C GLY A 69 8.76 6.85 3.82
N GLY A 70 7.83 5.99 4.17
CA GLY A 70 6.91 6.23 5.25
C GLY A 70 5.87 5.14 5.39
N TRP A 71 4.80 5.47 6.06
CA TRP A 71 3.78 4.51 6.44
C TRP A 71 2.46 4.75 5.74
N MET A 72 1.74 3.66 5.56
CA MET A 72 0.39 3.65 5.02
C MET A 72 -0.57 3.24 6.14
N ALA A 73 -1.55 4.10 6.43
CA ALA A 73 -2.59 3.83 7.40
C ALA A 73 -3.97 3.81 6.74
N GLY A 74 -4.90 3.10 7.38
CA GLY A 74 -6.24 2.92 6.86
C GLY A 74 -6.98 1.80 7.57
N LYS A 75 -7.68 0.94 6.82
CA LYS A 75 -8.50 -0.13 7.38
C LYS A 75 -8.18 -1.48 6.77
N TYR A 76 -8.05 -2.49 7.62
CA TYR A 76 -8.09 -3.90 7.21
C TYR A 76 -9.53 -4.38 7.27
N CYS A 77 -10.05 -4.90 6.17
CA CYS A 77 -11.46 -5.19 5.97
C CYS A 77 -11.71 -6.61 5.48
N TYR A 78 -12.92 -7.12 5.76
CA TYR A 78 -13.42 -8.38 5.24
C TYR A 78 -14.85 -8.22 4.70
N ASP A 79 -15.07 -8.66 3.48
CA ASP A 79 -16.40 -8.77 2.87
C ASP A 79 -16.90 -10.20 3.03
N GLN A 80 -17.90 -10.39 3.88
CA GLN A 80 -18.45 -11.70 4.19
C GLN A 80 -19.17 -12.34 2.98
N GLU A 81 -19.78 -11.55 2.10
CA GLU A 81 -20.47 -12.08 0.92
C GLU A 81 -19.47 -12.47 -0.17
N ALA A 82 -18.47 -11.62 -0.44
CA ALA A 82 -17.41 -11.93 -1.38
C ALA A 82 -16.39 -12.94 -0.85
N GLN A 83 -16.35 -13.20 0.47
CA GLN A 83 -15.35 -14.04 1.15
C GLN A 83 -13.92 -13.55 0.87
N GLU A 84 -13.71 -12.22 0.86
CA GLU A 84 -12.44 -11.62 0.52
C GLU A 84 -11.97 -10.59 1.55
N TYR A 85 -10.65 -10.61 1.79
CA TYR A 85 -9.98 -9.59 2.59
C TYR A 85 -9.46 -8.48 1.70
N PHE A 86 -9.51 -7.25 2.21
CA PHE A 86 -8.99 -6.09 1.50
C PHE A 86 -8.52 -4.99 2.44
N LEU A 87 -7.68 -4.10 1.92
CA LEU A 87 -7.20 -2.92 2.60
C LEU A 87 -7.81 -1.67 1.96
N ILE A 88 -8.14 -0.68 2.77
CA ILE A 88 -8.39 0.69 2.33
C ILE A 88 -7.25 1.55 2.85
N ILE A 89 -6.43 2.08 1.96
CA ILE A 89 -5.34 3.01 2.26
C ILE A 89 -5.85 4.43 1.99
N ASP A 90 -6.01 5.21 3.03
CA ASP A 90 -6.51 6.58 2.92
C ASP A 90 -5.57 7.63 3.51
N THR A 91 -4.50 7.19 4.19
CA THR A 91 -3.55 8.05 4.90
C THR A 91 -2.13 7.64 4.59
N ILE A 92 -1.32 8.62 4.22
CA ILE A 92 0.13 8.50 3.98
C ILE A 92 0.84 9.39 4.97
N LEU A 93 1.80 8.82 5.66
CA LEU A 93 2.63 9.48 6.67
C LEU A 93 4.09 9.36 6.24
N ALA A 94 4.73 10.49 5.94
CA ALA A 94 6.17 10.50 5.71
C ALA A 94 6.90 10.14 7.00
N ALA A 95 7.91 9.27 6.92
CA ALA A 95 8.68 8.90 8.08
C ALA A 95 9.72 9.99 8.41
N PRO A 96 9.64 10.64 9.57
CA PRO A 96 10.72 11.47 10.06
C PRO A 96 11.87 10.58 10.58
N TYR A 97 13.08 11.13 10.66
CA TYR A 97 14.24 10.47 11.29
C TYR A 97 14.55 9.09 10.69
N THR A 98 14.50 8.97 9.37
CA THR A 98 14.94 7.78 8.66
C THR A 98 16.46 7.79 8.51
N ASP A 99 17.08 6.61 8.60
CA ASP A 99 18.42 6.41 8.06
C ASP A 99 18.25 6.03 6.60
N GLN A 100 18.67 6.92 5.70
CA GLN A 100 18.40 6.83 4.27
C GLN A 100 19.66 7.07 3.44
N GLY A 101 19.72 6.44 2.29
CA GLY A 101 20.78 6.60 1.30
C GLY A 101 20.28 6.26 -0.10
N ALA A 102 21.20 6.21 -1.05
CA ALA A 102 20.89 5.96 -2.46
C ALA A 102 20.26 4.57 -2.72
N ALA A 103 20.40 3.63 -1.80
CA ALA A 103 19.92 2.26 -1.94
C ALA A 103 19.51 1.60 -0.62
N HIS A 104 19.16 2.38 0.38
CA HIS A 104 18.60 1.87 1.62
C HIS A 104 17.77 2.90 2.36
N LEU A 105 16.72 2.43 3.01
CA LEU A 105 15.90 3.18 3.95
C LEU A 105 15.65 2.31 5.16
N THR A 106 15.78 2.89 6.36
CA THR A 106 15.45 2.21 7.61
C THR A 106 14.68 3.14 8.54
N PHE A 107 13.63 2.62 9.16
CA PHE A 107 12.89 3.32 10.18
C PHE A 107 13.63 3.22 11.52
N THR A 108 13.98 4.37 12.10
CA THR A 108 14.57 4.42 13.43
C THR A 108 13.53 4.13 14.52
N SER A 109 13.98 3.78 15.73
CA SER A 109 13.07 3.61 16.87
C SER A 109 12.27 4.89 17.17
N ASP A 110 12.92 6.04 17.06
CA ASP A 110 12.26 7.35 17.27
C ASP A 110 11.17 7.60 16.22
N SER A 111 11.43 7.23 14.97
CA SER A 111 10.45 7.27 13.90
C SER A 111 9.21 6.42 14.22
N GLN A 112 9.42 5.22 14.72
CA GLN A 112 8.32 4.30 15.05
C GLN A 112 7.51 4.80 16.26
N ILE A 113 8.17 5.29 17.30
CA ILE A 113 7.49 5.90 18.46
C ILE A 113 6.63 7.08 17.97
N ALA A 114 7.22 7.97 17.17
CA ALA A 114 6.48 9.12 16.62
C ALA A 114 5.28 8.69 15.76
N LEU A 115 5.39 7.60 15.01
CA LEU A 115 4.27 7.04 14.25
C LEU A 115 3.13 6.59 15.15
N PHE A 116 3.42 5.78 16.16
CA PHE A 116 2.39 5.23 17.04
C PHE A 116 1.69 6.34 17.84
N ASP A 117 2.46 7.27 18.40
CA ASP A 117 1.92 8.44 19.10
C ASP A 117 1.02 9.28 18.17
N PHE A 118 1.45 9.45 16.92
CA PHE A 118 0.68 10.19 15.93
C PHE A 118 -0.61 9.48 15.54
N LEU A 119 -0.56 8.18 15.29
CA LEU A 119 -1.75 7.38 14.95
C LEU A 119 -2.74 7.36 16.12
N GLU A 120 -2.27 7.08 17.33
CA GLU A 120 -3.13 7.04 18.52
C GLU A 120 -3.81 8.39 18.78
N HIS A 121 -3.09 9.49 18.59
CA HIS A 121 -3.61 10.82 18.89
C HIS A 121 -4.54 11.37 17.80
N TYR A 122 -4.19 11.19 16.51
CA TYR A 122 -4.92 11.83 15.41
C TYR A 122 -5.80 10.88 14.60
N TYR A 123 -5.54 9.58 14.64
CA TYR A 123 -6.24 8.58 13.83
C TYR A 123 -6.45 7.26 14.59
N PRO A 124 -7.05 7.31 15.80
CA PRO A 124 -7.19 6.12 16.64
C PRO A 124 -8.01 4.99 15.99
N GLU A 125 -8.83 5.33 14.98
CA GLU A 125 -9.63 4.37 14.22
C GLU A 125 -8.87 3.72 13.05
N LYS A 126 -7.64 4.12 12.78
CA LYS A 126 -6.84 3.61 11.66
C LYS A 126 -5.80 2.60 12.11
N GLN A 127 -5.59 1.63 11.27
CA GLN A 127 -4.56 0.61 11.43
C GLN A 127 -3.35 0.94 10.56
N LEU A 128 -2.16 0.54 11.01
CA LEU A 128 -0.96 0.54 10.17
C LEU A 128 -1.08 -0.61 9.17
N VAL A 129 -1.43 -0.30 7.92
CA VAL A 129 -1.70 -1.31 6.88
C VAL A 129 -0.49 -1.63 6.01
N GLY A 130 0.59 -0.87 6.15
CA GLY A 130 1.84 -1.12 5.44
C GLY A 130 2.76 0.08 5.41
N TRP A 131 3.71 0.03 4.50
CA TRP A 131 4.72 1.07 4.31
C TRP A 131 5.04 1.27 2.83
N TYR A 132 5.70 2.38 2.51
CA TYR A 132 6.16 2.66 1.17
C TYR A 132 7.57 3.24 1.19
N HIS A 133 8.29 3.06 0.10
CA HIS A 133 9.58 3.70 -0.13
C HIS A 133 9.83 3.87 -1.63
N THR A 134 10.89 4.62 -1.93
CA THR A 134 11.31 4.87 -3.31
C THR A 134 12.56 4.09 -3.67
N HIS A 135 12.68 3.74 -4.95
CA HIS A 135 13.86 3.16 -5.57
C HIS A 135 14.36 4.06 -6.71
N PRO A 136 15.07 5.18 -6.41
CA PRO A 136 15.54 6.10 -7.46
C PRO A 136 16.41 5.39 -8.50
N ARG A 137 16.00 5.35 -9.76
CA ARG A 137 16.68 4.73 -10.91
C ARG A 137 16.90 3.21 -10.82
N MET A 138 16.27 2.53 -9.89
CA MET A 138 16.48 1.09 -9.67
C MET A 138 15.32 0.21 -10.17
N GLY A 139 14.14 0.81 -10.43
CA GLY A 139 12.95 0.07 -10.85
C GLY A 139 12.09 -0.44 -9.68
N VAL A 140 11.05 -1.21 -10.02
CA VAL A 140 10.07 -1.70 -9.04
C VAL A 140 10.36 -3.17 -8.73
N PHE A 141 11.01 -3.42 -7.62
CA PHE A 141 11.30 -4.76 -7.06
C PHE A 141 11.39 -4.63 -5.54
N PHE A 142 11.52 -5.75 -4.84
CA PHE A 142 11.68 -5.80 -3.40
C PHE A 142 13.07 -6.36 -3.08
N SER A 143 13.95 -5.54 -2.52
CA SER A 143 15.31 -5.96 -2.21
C SER A 143 15.33 -6.92 -1.01
N SER A 144 16.47 -7.57 -0.78
CA SER A 144 16.64 -8.41 0.41
C SER A 144 16.57 -7.59 1.71
N TRP A 145 16.94 -6.31 1.64
CA TRP A 145 16.80 -5.38 2.76
C TRP A 145 15.34 -5.04 3.03
N ASP A 146 14.56 -4.77 1.99
CA ASP A 146 13.12 -4.52 2.09
C ASP A 146 12.38 -5.73 2.65
N GLU A 147 12.77 -6.94 2.20
CA GLU A 147 12.20 -8.19 2.71
C GLU A 147 12.47 -8.35 4.21
N TRP A 148 13.71 -8.09 4.63
CA TRP A 148 14.09 -8.11 6.05
C TRP A 148 13.31 -7.07 6.84
N LEU A 149 13.21 -5.83 6.35
CA LEU A 149 12.49 -4.74 6.99
C LEU A 149 10.99 -5.09 7.10
N HIS A 150 10.38 -5.52 6.00
CA HIS A 150 8.96 -5.90 5.99
C HIS A 150 8.66 -7.05 6.95
N LYS A 151 9.52 -8.06 7.03
CA LYS A 151 9.36 -9.20 7.94
C LYS A 151 9.43 -8.78 9.41
N ASN A 152 10.31 -7.83 9.76
CA ASN A 152 10.56 -7.46 11.15
C ASN A 152 9.63 -6.35 11.65
N PHE A 153 9.21 -5.43 10.79
CA PHE A 153 8.43 -4.25 11.19
C PHE A 153 6.95 -4.33 10.75
N PHE A 154 6.63 -5.20 9.78
CA PHE A 154 5.27 -5.40 9.27
C PHE A 154 4.92 -6.90 9.26
N PRO A 155 4.88 -7.53 10.46
CA PRO A 155 4.77 -8.99 10.57
C PRO A 155 3.37 -9.53 10.26
N LYS A 156 2.34 -8.69 10.27
CA LYS A 156 0.97 -9.14 10.01
C LYS A 156 0.82 -9.59 8.56
N PRO A 157 0.21 -10.75 8.27
CA PRO A 157 0.17 -11.32 6.91
C PRO A 157 -0.47 -10.40 5.87
N TRP A 158 -1.41 -9.59 6.28
CA TRP A 158 -2.16 -8.67 5.42
C TRP A 158 -1.48 -7.31 5.20
N GLN A 159 -0.40 -6.99 5.94
CA GLN A 159 0.35 -5.76 5.69
C GLN A 159 1.10 -5.84 4.37
N VAL A 160 1.12 -4.69 3.68
CA VAL A 160 1.67 -4.59 2.32
C VAL A 160 2.80 -3.57 2.26
N ALA A 161 3.63 -3.67 1.22
CA ALA A 161 4.62 -2.66 0.91
C ALA A 161 4.34 -2.06 -0.47
N LEU A 162 4.67 -0.78 -0.66
CA LEU A 162 4.59 -0.08 -1.93
C LEU A 162 5.98 0.43 -2.30
N VAL A 163 6.46 0.06 -3.47
CA VAL A 163 7.69 0.60 -4.06
C VAL A 163 7.33 1.58 -5.17
N ILE A 164 7.95 2.76 -5.14
CA ILE A 164 7.78 3.81 -6.15
C ILE A 164 9.14 4.10 -6.79
N GLU A 165 9.22 4.08 -8.10
CA GLU A 165 10.38 4.56 -8.84
C GLU A 165 10.01 5.90 -9.50
N PRO A 166 10.52 7.02 -8.95
CA PRO A 166 10.04 8.35 -9.32
C PRO A 166 10.52 8.81 -10.71
N HIS A 167 11.70 8.39 -11.17
CA HIS A 167 12.24 8.80 -12.48
C HIS A 167 11.47 8.20 -13.65
N SER A 168 11.15 6.92 -13.60
CA SER A 168 10.38 6.25 -14.64
C SER A 168 8.88 6.44 -14.50
N SER A 169 8.43 7.00 -13.37
CA SER A 169 7.02 7.09 -12.99
C SER A 169 6.37 5.71 -12.97
N THR A 170 6.94 4.80 -12.19
CA THR A 170 6.43 3.44 -12.00
C THR A 170 6.23 3.14 -10.52
N GLY A 171 5.39 2.18 -10.21
CA GLY A 171 5.15 1.76 -8.84
C GLY A 171 4.36 0.46 -8.77
N GLY A 172 4.40 -0.20 -7.62
CA GLY A 172 3.70 -1.46 -7.43
C GLY A 172 3.69 -1.92 -5.99
N PHE A 173 2.66 -2.67 -5.64
CA PHE A 173 2.47 -3.23 -4.32
C PHE A 173 3.10 -4.62 -4.22
N PHE A 174 3.77 -4.88 -3.11
CA PHE A 174 4.25 -6.20 -2.71
C PHE A 174 3.31 -6.75 -1.63
N ILE A 175 2.64 -7.84 -1.96
CA ILE A 175 1.56 -8.43 -1.18
C ILE A 175 1.85 -9.90 -1.01
N ARG A 176 1.76 -10.42 0.22
CA ARG A 176 1.83 -11.87 0.44
C ARG A 176 0.69 -12.55 -0.31
N GLN A 177 1.01 -13.69 -0.91
CA GLN A 177 0.03 -14.54 -1.57
C GLN A 177 -0.77 -15.34 -0.54
N LYS A 178 -1.88 -15.96 -0.97
CA LYS A 178 -2.70 -16.82 -0.11
C LYS A 178 -1.95 -18.01 0.50
N ASN A 179 -0.83 -18.44 -0.11
CA ASN A 179 0.08 -19.45 0.42
C ASN A 179 1.12 -18.91 1.42
N GLY A 180 1.08 -17.62 1.74
CA GLY A 180 1.99 -16.95 2.67
C GLY A 180 3.30 -16.43 2.06
N VAL A 181 3.59 -16.76 0.79
CA VAL A 181 4.82 -16.33 0.11
C VAL A 181 4.71 -14.86 -0.32
N LEU A 182 5.77 -14.10 -0.08
CA LEU A 182 5.99 -12.79 -0.68
C LEU A 182 6.98 -12.97 -1.85
N ASP A 183 6.53 -12.70 -3.07
CA ASP A 183 7.41 -12.69 -4.22
C ASP A 183 8.09 -11.33 -4.32
N THR A 184 9.43 -11.31 -4.36
CA THR A 184 10.22 -10.07 -4.35
C THR A 184 10.41 -9.45 -5.73
N ARG A 185 9.98 -10.14 -6.79
CA ARG A 185 10.11 -9.70 -8.19
C ARG A 185 8.79 -9.38 -8.86
N VAL A 186 7.68 -9.82 -8.24
CA VAL A 186 6.35 -9.66 -8.81
C VAL A 186 5.54 -8.70 -7.94
N TYR A 187 5.25 -7.54 -8.50
CA TYR A 187 4.40 -6.55 -7.84
C TYR A 187 2.95 -6.69 -8.31
N PHE A 188 2.03 -6.25 -7.48
CA PHE A 188 0.61 -6.17 -7.78
C PHE A 188 0.20 -4.72 -8.09
N GLY A 189 -0.89 -4.58 -8.82
CA GLY A 189 -1.60 -3.32 -8.93
C GLY A 189 -2.50 -3.07 -7.72
N PHE A 190 -3.44 -2.15 -7.89
CA PHE A 190 -4.37 -1.76 -6.84
C PHE A 190 -5.68 -1.22 -7.41
N HIS A 191 -6.64 -0.93 -6.55
CA HIS A 191 -7.91 -0.31 -6.92
C HIS A 191 -7.88 1.15 -6.44
N GLU A 192 -7.90 2.08 -7.39
CA GLU A 192 -8.05 3.50 -7.10
C GLU A 192 -9.49 3.81 -6.72
N LEU A 193 -9.73 4.30 -5.50
CA LEU A 193 -11.06 4.75 -5.09
C LEU A 193 -11.39 6.08 -5.77
N ILE A 194 -12.44 6.07 -6.59
CA ILE A 194 -12.88 7.22 -7.37
C ILE A 194 -14.36 7.50 -7.12
N ASN A 195 -14.74 8.77 -7.17
CA ASN A 195 -16.15 9.18 -7.21
C ASN A 195 -16.64 9.21 -8.66
N LYS A 196 -17.95 9.03 -8.88
CA LYS A 196 -18.57 8.90 -10.21
C LYS A 196 -18.19 9.98 -11.24
N ASN A 197 -17.78 11.18 -10.80
CA ASN A 197 -17.43 12.32 -11.65
C ASN A 197 -15.95 12.69 -11.57
N THR A 198 -15.09 11.85 -10.99
CA THR A 198 -13.68 12.16 -10.76
C THR A 198 -12.83 11.39 -11.77
N GLN A 199 -11.93 12.08 -12.45
CA GLN A 199 -10.92 11.44 -13.30
C GLN A 199 -9.87 10.75 -12.45
N SER A 200 -9.31 9.66 -12.95
CA SER A 200 -8.18 8.97 -12.34
C SER A 200 -6.99 9.91 -12.14
N LYS A 201 -6.27 9.70 -11.05
CA LYS A 201 -5.00 10.38 -10.72
C LYS A 201 -3.79 9.49 -10.92
N VAL A 202 -4.00 8.20 -11.21
CA VAL A 202 -2.91 7.25 -11.41
C VAL A 202 -2.25 7.46 -12.76
N PHE A 203 -0.94 7.62 -12.75
CA PHE A 203 -0.12 7.83 -13.96
C PHE A 203 1.08 6.89 -14.06
N TRP A 204 1.16 5.85 -13.22
CA TRP A 204 2.26 4.89 -13.29
C TRP A 204 2.25 4.13 -14.62
N LYS A 205 3.34 4.23 -15.36
CA LYS A 205 3.49 3.71 -16.72
C LYS A 205 3.51 2.18 -16.81
N ASN A 206 3.84 1.51 -15.72
CA ASN A 206 3.88 0.04 -15.62
C ASN A 206 2.54 -0.58 -15.24
N LEU A 207 1.52 0.24 -15.01
CA LEU A 207 0.15 -0.20 -14.75
C LEU A 207 -0.77 0.21 -15.89
N GLU A 208 -1.87 -0.53 -16.04
CA GLU A 208 -2.95 -0.20 -16.96
C GLU A 208 -4.32 -0.35 -16.28
N PRO A 209 -5.29 0.51 -16.62
CA PRO A 209 -6.62 0.41 -16.06
C PRO A 209 -7.35 -0.78 -16.67
N LYS A 210 -7.92 -1.63 -15.82
CA LYS A 210 -8.89 -2.64 -16.23
C LYS A 210 -10.30 -2.08 -16.06
N ARG A 211 -11.03 -1.95 -17.17
CA ARG A 211 -12.46 -1.69 -17.11
C ARG A 211 -13.15 -3.00 -16.78
N ASP A 212 -13.94 -3.03 -15.72
CA ASP A 212 -14.86 -4.14 -15.49
C ASP A 212 -15.82 -4.22 -16.69
N MET A 213 -15.75 -5.31 -17.45
CA MET A 213 -16.64 -5.57 -18.59
C MET A 213 -18.12 -5.79 -18.16
N ASN A 214 -18.44 -5.67 -16.89
CA ASN A 214 -19.77 -5.86 -16.32
C ASN A 214 -20.57 -4.57 -16.10
N THR A 215 -20.04 -3.41 -16.44
CA THR A 215 -20.89 -2.22 -16.56
C THR A 215 -21.60 -2.29 -17.91
N ARG A 216 -22.74 -2.97 -17.95
CA ARG A 216 -23.68 -2.85 -19.08
C ARG A 216 -23.96 -1.37 -19.24
N GLU A 217 -23.60 -0.87 -20.43
CA GLU A 217 -24.05 0.40 -20.94
C GLU A 217 -25.58 0.44 -20.82
N THR A 218 -26.07 1.21 -19.87
CA THR A 218 -27.43 1.65 -19.92
C THR A 218 -27.41 2.73 -21.00
N GLU A 219 -27.57 2.33 -22.26
CA GLU A 219 -27.93 3.24 -23.36
C GLU A 219 -29.16 4.00 -22.91
N VAL A 220 -29.00 5.26 -22.63
CA VAL A 220 -30.11 6.19 -22.55
C VAL A 220 -30.54 6.40 -23.98
N LEU A 221 -31.58 5.67 -24.40
CA LEU A 221 -32.37 6.02 -25.56
C LEU A 221 -32.99 7.39 -25.27
N VAL A 222 -32.41 8.42 -25.89
CA VAL A 222 -33.09 9.72 -26.03
C VAL A 222 -34.10 9.55 -27.16
N VAL A 223 -35.38 9.58 -26.79
CA VAL A 223 -36.50 9.82 -27.70
C VAL A 223 -36.84 11.29 -27.67
#